data_4b8466aa02c09929f6833605e3b0154c
#
_entry.id   4b8466aa02c09929f6833605e3b0154c
#
_cell.length_a   1.000
_cell.length_b   1.000
_cell.length_c   1.000
_cell.angle_alpha   90.00
_cell.angle_beta   90.00
_cell.angle_gamma   90.00
#
_symmetry.space_group_name_H-M   'P 1'
#
loop_
_entity.id
_entity.type
_entity.pdbx_description
1 polymer ?
#
loop_
_entity_poly.entity_id
_entity_poly.type
_entity_poly.pdbx_seq_one_letter_code
_entity_poly.pdbx_strand_id
1 'polypeptide(L)'
;TTTKEMIAAVLSQRFSTLKTQANFNNAIGTPMTLLNLAPEHQAAVIETGMNHFGEIRYLGEMVRPTVAVITNVGDAHIENLGGTRQGILQAKCEIFENLQPGGLAVLNGDDELLSGLALPFETVLCGRHERCGVRVTNVAEHGIEGVTCTVTTKRDVYEVSIPSPGAYMIYPAAMAIAIGEHLGLTKAEMLAGIAAYRPVGSRMHLVRCSNDRIIIDDCYNANPQAMAEALRILAQTEHPRRMAVLGDMGELGDLTEQAHRDMGTLARTLGLNTVVAIGPKSKAIQEADPDALWFPTVTEALPAIRAAFTAGTAVLVKASHAMHFTDIVKELETAE
;
A
#
# COMPACT_ATOMS: atom_id res chain seq x y z
N THR A 1 -1.52 -4.65 3.11
CA THR A 1 -2.76 -5.11 2.46
C THR A 1 -2.54 -5.38 0.97
N THR A 2 -1.99 -4.46 0.19
CA THR A 2 -1.71 -4.64 -1.25
C THR A 2 -0.92 -5.93 -1.52
N THR A 3 0.14 -6.17 -0.77
CA THR A 3 0.96 -7.40 -0.90
C THR A 3 0.16 -8.66 -0.54
N LYS A 4 -0.64 -8.61 0.53
CA LYS A 4 -1.55 -9.71 0.91
C LYS A 4 -2.51 -10.04 -0.23
N GLU A 5 -3.15 -9.04 -0.82
CA GLU A 5 -4.09 -9.24 -1.93
C GLU A 5 -3.39 -9.80 -3.18
N MET A 6 -2.18 -9.31 -3.50
CA MET A 6 -1.40 -9.81 -4.63
C MET A 6 -1.00 -11.27 -4.43
N ILE A 7 -0.47 -11.62 -3.26
CA ILE A 7 -0.10 -13.00 -2.92
C ILE A 7 -1.33 -13.90 -2.96
N ALA A 8 -2.45 -13.47 -2.39
CA ALA A 8 -3.68 -14.24 -2.41
C ALA A 8 -4.21 -14.46 -3.83
N ALA A 9 -4.15 -13.45 -4.71
CA ALA A 9 -4.56 -13.58 -6.10
C ALA A 9 -3.70 -14.59 -6.86
N VAL A 10 -2.40 -14.61 -6.60
CA VAL A 10 -1.46 -15.58 -7.19
C VAL A 10 -1.72 -16.99 -6.64
N LEU A 11 -1.81 -17.16 -5.34
CA LEU A 11 -2.01 -18.49 -4.74
C LEU A 11 -3.39 -19.09 -5.11
N SER A 12 -4.40 -18.25 -5.28
CA SER A 12 -5.75 -18.68 -5.67
C SER A 12 -5.83 -19.25 -7.09
N GLN A 13 -4.77 -19.14 -7.90
CA GLN A 13 -4.72 -19.81 -9.22
C GLN A 13 -4.56 -21.34 -9.11
N ARG A 14 -4.09 -21.81 -7.97
CA ARG A 14 -3.87 -23.25 -7.72
C ARG A 14 -4.55 -23.75 -6.45
N PHE A 15 -4.59 -22.93 -5.40
CA PHE A 15 -5.01 -23.33 -4.06
C PHE A 15 -6.33 -22.69 -3.66
N SER A 16 -7.18 -23.44 -2.96
CA SER A 16 -8.27 -22.84 -2.18
C SER A 16 -7.62 -21.98 -1.08
N THR A 17 -7.72 -20.66 -1.22
CA THR A 17 -6.93 -19.72 -0.43
C THR A 17 -7.81 -18.87 0.48
N LEU A 18 -7.61 -18.99 1.81
CA LEU A 18 -8.15 -18.05 2.78
C LEU A 18 -7.26 -16.80 2.81
N LYS A 19 -7.83 -15.62 2.99
CA LYS A 19 -7.09 -14.39 3.25
C LYS A 19 -7.76 -13.52 4.30
N THR A 20 -6.95 -12.70 5.00
CA THR A 20 -7.48 -11.67 5.89
C THR A 20 -8.40 -10.73 5.13
N GLN A 21 -9.62 -10.55 5.63
CA GLN A 21 -10.60 -9.61 5.11
C GLN A 21 -10.43 -8.23 5.75
N ALA A 22 -10.73 -7.17 5.01
CA ALA A 22 -10.69 -5.79 5.49
C ALA A 22 -9.40 -5.49 6.31
N ASN A 23 -9.56 -4.98 7.52
CA ASN A 23 -8.50 -4.68 8.49
C ASN A 23 -8.43 -5.68 9.66
N PHE A 24 -8.84 -6.93 9.45
CA PHE A 24 -8.84 -7.97 10.48
C PHE A 24 -7.43 -8.53 10.73
N ASN A 25 -6.48 -7.61 10.94
CA ASN A 25 -5.05 -7.87 11.08
C ASN A 25 -4.51 -7.64 12.51
N ASN A 26 -5.39 -7.52 13.49
CA ASN A 26 -5.08 -7.26 14.91
C ASN A 26 -5.49 -8.43 15.81
N ALA A 27 -5.35 -8.26 17.15
CA ALA A 27 -5.64 -9.28 18.15
C ALA A 27 -7.10 -9.82 18.14
N ILE A 28 -8.03 -9.11 17.51
CA ILE A 28 -9.42 -9.55 17.34
C ILE A 28 -9.63 -10.13 15.94
N GLY A 29 -9.19 -9.43 14.93
CA GLY A 29 -9.44 -9.78 13.52
C GLY A 29 -8.66 -11.01 13.04
N THR A 30 -7.43 -11.19 13.50
CA THR A 30 -6.63 -12.37 13.13
C THR A 30 -7.26 -13.68 13.57
N PRO A 31 -7.65 -13.87 14.86
CA PRO A 31 -8.35 -15.10 15.25
C PRO A 31 -9.70 -15.25 14.55
N MET A 32 -10.45 -14.17 14.28
CA MET A 32 -11.69 -14.26 13.48
C MET A 32 -11.40 -14.76 12.06
N THR A 33 -10.30 -14.34 11.45
CA THR A 33 -9.88 -14.86 10.14
C THR A 33 -9.53 -16.34 10.24
N LEU A 34 -8.76 -16.75 11.25
CA LEU A 34 -8.35 -18.15 11.42
C LEU A 34 -9.53 -19.09 11.72
N LEU A 35 -10.57 -18.61 12.40
CA LEU A 35 -11.80 -19.38 12.64
C LEU A 35 -12.59 -19.67 11.35
N ASN A 36 -12.32 -18.98 10.25
CA ASN A 36 -12.88 -19.28 8.93
C ASN A 36 -12.05 -20.32 8.15
N LEU A 37 -10.98 -20.87 8.73
CA LEU A 37 -10.28 -22.00 8.12
C LEU A 37 -11.21 -23.20 8.03
N ALA A 38 -11.28 -23.79 6.85
CA ALA A 38 -12.08 -24.96 6.56
C ALA A 38 -11.22 -26.04 5.89
N PRO A 39 -11.61 -27.31 5.90
CA PRO A 39 -10.82 -28.42 5.36
C PRO A 39 -10.40 -28.27 3.89
N GLU A 40 -11.16 -27.51 3.12
CA GLU A 40 -10.88 -27.23 1.71
C GLU A 40 -9.76 -26.21 1.50
N HIS A 41 -9.42 -25.40 2.50
CA HIS A 41 -8.35 -24.42 2.37
C HIS A 41 -6.97 -25.09 2.36
N GLN A 42 -6.20 -24.81 1.32
CA GLN A 42 -4.86 -25.34 1.10
C GLN A 42 -3.78 -24.28 1.39
N ALA A 43 -4.17 -23.00 1.36
CA ALA A 43 -3.31 -21.87 1.69
C ALA A 43 -4.08 -20.82 2.50
N ALA A 44 -3.34 -20.07 3.32
CA ALA A 44 -3.89 -18.91 4.04
C ALA A 44 -2.91 -17.75 3.95
N VAL A 45 -3.38 -16.57 3.55
CA VAL A 45 -2.61 -15.33 3.50
C VAL A 45 -3.10 -14.41 4.60
N ILE A 46 -2.35 -14.38 5.70
CA ILE A 46 -2.75 -13.67 6.92
C ILE A 46 -1.95 -12.38 7.04
N GLU A 47 -2.64 -11.24 7.05
CA GLU A 47 -2.07 -9.94 7.34
C GLU A 47 -1.99 -9.75 8.85
N THR A 48 -0.83 -9.35 9.36
CA THR A 48 -0.61 -8.98 10.75
C THR A 48 -0.23 -7.51 10.84
N GLY A 49 -0.97 -6.75 11.64
CA GLY A 49 -0.73 -5.34 11.92
C GLY A 49 -0.21 -5.12 13.33
N MET A 50 0.41 -3.97 13.55
CA MET A 50 0.89 -3.58 14.88
C MET A 50 0.81 -2.08 15.08
N ASN A 51 0.63 -1.67 16.32
CA ASN A 51 0.83 -0.31 16.83
C ASN A 51 1.89 -0.30 17.94
N HIS A 52 2.16 -1.44 18.59
CA HIS A 52 3.08 -1.58 19.72
C HIS A 52 3.96 -2.83 19.58
N PHE A 53 5.07 -2.85 20.32
CA PHE A 53 5.91 -4.05 20.45
C PHE A 53 5.12 -5.22 21.06
N GLY A 54 5.43 -6.44 20.64
CA GLY A 54 4.81 -7.69 21.10
C GLY A 54 3.53 -8.06 20.36
N GLU A 55 2.90 -7.15 19.62
CA GLU A 55 1.65 -7.46 18.91
C GLU A 55 1.88 -8.45 17.77
N ILE A 56 2.93 -8.27 16.95
CA ILE A 56 3.25 -9.21 15.86
C ILE A 56 3.65 -10.58 16.42
N ARG A 57 4.39 -10.62 17.54
CA ARG A 57 4.71 -11.89 18.22
C ARG A 57 3.45 -12.63 18.60
N TYR A 58 2.52 -11.96 19.29
CA TYR A 58 1.25 -12.53 19.71
C TYR A 58 0.42 -13.06 18.53
N LEU A 59 0.33 -12.29 17.43
CA LEU A 59 -0.36 -12.74 16.22
C LEU A 59 0.38 -13.91 15.56
N GLY A 60 1.71 -13.88 15.55
CA GLY A 60 2.55 -14.95 15.01
C GLY A 60 2.37 -16.29 15.72
N GLU A 61 2.18 -16.27 17.05
CA GLU A 61 1.89 -17.48 17.85
C GLU A 61 0.61 -18.19 17.38
N MET A 62 -0.40 -17.42 16.98
CA MET A 62 -1.66 -17.97 16.45
C MET A 62 -1.52 -18.44 15.01
N VAL A 63 -0.83 -17.65 14.17
CA VAL A 63 -0.70 -17.92 12.73
C VAL A 63 0.31 -19.03 12.43
N ARG A 64 1.45 -19.08 13.17
CA ARG A 64 2.53 -20.04 12.97
C ARG A 64 2.95 -20.15 11.49
N PRO A 65 3.42 -19.07 10.89
CA PRO A 65 3.61 -18.98 9.45
C PRO A 65 4.69 -19.97 8.95
N THR A 66 4.52 -20.48 7.75
CA THR A 66 5.54 -21.20 6.97
C THR A 66 6.30 -20.28 6.03
N VAL A 67 5.68 -19.13 5.70
CA VAL A 67 6.30 -18.04 4.94
C VAL A 67 6.01 -16.74 5.66
N ALA A 68 7.02 -15.95 5.96
CA ALA A 68 6.90 -14.62 6.57
C ALA A 68 7.36 -13.54 5.58
N VAL A 69 6.57 -12.48 5.46
CA VAL A 69 6.81 -11.38 4.52
C VAL A 69 6.89 -10.06 5.26
N ILE A 70 7.97 -9.29 5.07
CA ILE A 70 8.04 -7.89 5.49
C ILE A 70 8.20 -7.01 4.25
N THR A 71 7.22 -6.13 4.04
CA THR A 71 7.11 -5.35 2.80
C THR A 71 8.00 -4.12 2.78
N ASN A 72 8.07 -3.39 3.89
CA ASN A 72 8.92 -2.20 4.06
C ASN A 72 9.01 -1.81 5.54
N VAL A 73 9.95 -0.91 5.83
CA VAL A 73 10.07 -0.22 7.12
C VAL A 73 9.96 1.29 6.87
N GLY A 74 8.72 1.80 6.86
CA GLY A 74 8.43 3.23 6.73
C GLY A 74 8.30 3.92 8.09
N ASP A 75 7.59 5.05 8.11
CA ASP A 75 7.40 5.89 9.32
C ASP A 75 6.01 5.71 9.97
N ALA A 76 5.19 4.77 9.47
CA ALA A 76 3.88 4.49 10.05
C ALA A 76 4.03 3.92 11.47
N HIS A 77 3.24 4.46 12.42
CA HIS A 77 3.24 4.09 13.85
C HIS A 77 4.55 4.39 14.60
N ILE A 78 5.44 5.22 14.04
CA ILE A 78 6.77 5.51 14.58
C ILE A 78 6.70 6.05 16.01
N GLU A 79 5.68 6.83 16.31
CA GLU A 79 5.43 7.43 17.65
C GLU A 79 5.36 6.34 18.74
N ASN A 80 4.70 5.22 18.46
CA ASN A 80 4.47 4.14 19.43
C ASN A 80 5.61 3.11 19.47
N LEU A 81 6.59 3.20 18.57
CA LEU A 81 7.67 2.22 18.38
C LEU A 81 9.04 2.85 18.62
N GLY A 82 9.13 3.68 19.66
CA GLY A 82 10.39 4.29 20.12
C GLY A 82 10.85 5.47 19.27
N GLY A 83 9.98 6.05 18.43
CA GLY A 83 10.29 7.24 17.64
C GLY A 83 11.30 6.99 16.50
N THR A 84 11.57 5.72 16.15
CA THR A 84 12.62 5.37 15.17
C THR A 84 12.18 4.27 14.19
N ARG A 85 12.70 4.31 12.97
CA ARG A 85 12.51 3.21 12.01
C ARG A 85 13.11 1.87 12.49
N GLN A 86 14.15 1.93 13.33
CA GLN A 86 14.72 0.74 13.94
C GLN A 86 13.74 0.06 14.92
N GLY A 87 12.95 0.84 15.66
CA GLY A 87 11.87 0.31 16.50
C GLY A 87 10.77 -0.36 15.67
N ILE A 88 10.40 0.23 14.53
CA ILE A 88 9.45 -0.37 13.58
C ILE A 88 10.01 -1.69 13.02
N LEU A 89 11.29 -1.72 12.64
CA LEU A 89 11.96 -2.95 12.19
C LEU A 89 11.89 -4.03 13.27
N GLN A 90 12.25 -3.69 14.51
CA GLN A 90 12.22 -4.63 15.65
C GLN A 90 10.83 -5.25 15.81
N ALA A 91 9.77 -4.43 15.84
CA ALA A 91 8.41 -4.90 15.97
C ALA A 91 7.97 -5.81 14.80
N LYS A 92 8.32 -5.44 13.55
CA LYS A 92 8.01 -6.28 12.37
C LYS A 92 8.76 -7.62 12.39
N CYS A 93 10.01 -7.63 12.86
CA CYS A 93 10.82 -8.85 12.94
C CYS A 93 10.32 -9.87 13.97
N GLU A 94 9.42 -9.49 14.89
CA GLU A 94 8.75 -10.42 15.80
C GLU A 94 8.03 -11.58 15.07
N ILE A 95 7.64 -11.39 13.80
CA ILE A 95 7.02 -12.45 12.98
C ILE A 95 7.94 -13.66 12.80
N PHE A 96 9.26 -13.46 12.80
CA PHE A 96 10.22 -14.53 12.61
C PHE A 96 10.39 -15.43 13.85
N GLU A 97 9.99 -14.95 15.03
CA GLU A 97 10.02 -15.76 16.26
C GLU A 97 9.07 -16.96 16.16
N ASN A 98 8.05 -16.85 15.33
CA ASN A 98 7.01 -17.88 15.12
C ASN A 98 7.07 -18.52 13.73
N LEU A 99 8.04 -18.15 12.89
CA LEU A 99 8.26 -18.79 11.58
C LEU A 99 8.66 -20.24 11.79
N GLN A 100 7.96 -21.16 11.14
CA GLN A 100 8.18 -22.58 11.32
C GLN A 100 9.60 -23.01 10.85
N PRO A 101 10.21 -24.05 11.46
CA PRO A 101 11.47 -24.59 11.01
C PRO A 101 11.44 -24.94 9.51
N GLY A 102 12.45 -24.50 8.76
CA GLY A 102 12.47 -24.64 7.29
C GLY A 102 11.59 -23.64 6.55
N GLY A 103 10.98 -22.66 7.25
CA GLY A 103 10.17 -21.62 6.66
C GLY A 103 10.99 -20.60 5.86
N LEU A 104 10.29 -19.85 5.01
CA LEU A 104 10.84 -18.84 4.10
C LEU A 104 10.59 -17.43 4.61
N ALA A 105 11.65 -16.60 4.66
CA ALA A 105 11.55 -15.16 4.85
C ALA A 105 11.61 -14.44 3.48
N VAL A 106 10.61 -13.60 3.19
CA VAL A 106 10.57 -12.79 1.95
C VAL A 106 10.61 -11.31 2.32
N LEU A 107 11.62 -10.60 1.86
CA LEU A 107 11.92 -9.24 2.27
C LEU A 107 12.05 -8.30 1.06
N ASN A 108 11.74 -7.03 1.26
CA ASN A 108 12.08 -5.98 0.32
C ASN A 108 13.60 -5.73 0.37
N GLY A 109 14.30 -6.09 -0.70
CA GLY A 109 15.75 -5.95 -0.80
C GLY A 109 16.23 -4.52 -1.12
N ASP A 110 15.31 -3.61 -1.45
CA ASP A 110 15.60 -2.20 -1.67
C ASP A 110 15.37 -1.35 -0.40
N ASP A 111 14.78 -1.93 0.63
CA ASP A 111 14.70 -1.33 1.96
C ASP A 111 16.04 -1.57 2.70
N GLU A 112 16.71 -0.49 3.09
CA GLU A 112 18.06 -0.54 3.69
C GLU A 112 18.09 -1.34 5.00
N LEU A 113 17.03 -1.26 5.81
CA LEU A 113 16.96 -1.96 7.08
C LEU A 113 16.67 -3.46 6.89
N LEU A 114 15.79 -3.80 5.94
CA LEU A 114 15.43 -5.19 5.65
C LEU A 114 16.55 -5.93 4.93
N SER A 115 17.22 -5.28 3.99
CA SER A 115 18.26 -5.91 3.19
C SER A 115 19.53 -6.28 3.97
N GLY A 116 19.72 -5.67 5.15
CA GLY A 116 20.84 -5.95 6.06
C GLY A 116 20.56 -7.04 7.10
N LEU A 117 19.32 -7.60 7.14
CA LEU A 117 18.96 -8.60 8.14
C LEU A 117 19.69 -9.95 7.88
N ALA A 118 20.31 -10.48 8.93
CA ALA A 118 20.82 -11.85 8.96
C ALA A 118 19.83 -12.73 9.75
N LEU A 119 19.08 -13.58 9.04
CA LEU A 119 18.07 -14.44 9.63
C LEU A 119 18.50 -15.91 9.59
N PRO A 120 18.11 -16.74 10.57
CA PRO A 120 18.41 -18.17 10.59
C PRO A 120 17.50 -18.99 9.65
N PHE A 121 16.86 -18.35 8.68
CA PHE A 121 15.91 -18.91 7.73
C PHE A 121 16.37 -18.70 6.29
N GLU A 122 15.88 -19.53 5.38
CA GLU A 122 15.99 -19.23 3.97
C GLU A 122 15.37 -17.85 3.72
N THR A 123 16.15 -16.95 3.10
CA THR A 123 15.74 -15.55 2.90
C THR A 123 15.81 -15.19 1.43
N VAL A 124 14.70 -14.68 0.89
CA VAL A 124 14.60 -14.17 -0.47
C VAL A 124 14.40 -12.65 -0.43
N LEU A 125 15.35 -11.93 -1.01
CA LEU A 125 15.26 -10.50 -1.24
C LEU A 125 14.60 -10.22 -2.58
N CYS A 126 13.55 -9.40 -2.59
CA CYS A 126 12.81 -8.97 -3.78
C CYS A 126 13.02 -7.46 -3.99
N GLY A 127 13.37 -7.05 -5.20
CA GLY A 127 13.59 -5.63 -5.49
C GLY A 127 14.42 -5.38 -6.74
N ARG A 128 14.84 -4.14 -6.93
CA ARG A 128 15.61 -3.68 -8.10
C ARG A 128 17.12 -3.89 -7.95
N HIS A 129 17.59 -3.88 -6.71
CA HIS A 129 19.02 -3.98 -6.42
C HIS A 129 19.61 -5.32 -6.88
N GLU A 130 20.89 -5.34 -7.30
CA GLU A 130 21.58 -6.53 -7.81
C GLU A 130 21.68 -7.69 -6.80
N ARG A 131 21.66 -7.37 -5.51
CA ARG A 131 21.63 -8.38 -4.43
C ARG A 131 20.31 -9.17 -4.33
N CYS A 132 19.24 -8.70 -5.01
CA CYS A 132 17.93 -9.36 -4.92
C CYS A 132 17.92 -10.67 -5.69
N GLY A 133 17.54 -11.76 -5.01
CA GLY A 133 17.35 -13.06 -5.63
C GLY A 133 16.13 -13.11 -6.56
N VAL A 134 15.15 -12.25 -6.31
CA VAL A 134 14.03 -11.96 -7.21
C VAL A 134 14.18 -10.50 -7.65
N ARG A 135 14.80 -10.32 -8.81
CA ARG A 135 15.21 -9.00 -9.30
C ARG A 135 14.21 -8.42 -10.28
N VAL A 136 13.87 -7.16 -10.05
CA VAL A 136 12.97 -6.40 -10.93
C VAL A 136 13.77 -5.41 -11.79
N THR A 137 13.53 -5.45 -13.09
CA THR A 137 14.12 -4.55 -14.09
C THR A 137 13.06 -4.06 -15.08
N ASN A 138 13.41 -3.17 -16.00
CA ASN A 138 12.56 -2.69 -17.09
C ASN A 138 11.19 -2.20 -16.62
N VAL A 139 11.15 -1.45 -15.50
CA VAL A 139 9.91 -0.92 -14.94
C VAL A 139 9.41 0.23 -15.82
N ALA A 140 8.19 0.10 -16.33
CA ALA A 140 7.49 1.15 -17.07
C ALA A 140 6.12 1.40 -16.44
N GLU A 141 5.86 2.65 -16.11
CA GLU A 141 4.58 3.11 -15.59
C GLU A 141 3.69 3.58 -16.74
N HIS A 142 2.43 3.16 -16.74
CA HIS A 142 1.41 3.49 -17.73
C HIS A 142 0.29 4.33 -17.09
N GLY A 143 0.68 5.27 -16.22
CA GLY A 143 -0.25 6.11 -15.47
C GLY A 143 -1.20 5.25 -14.62
N ILE A 144 -2.50 5.54 -14.74
CA ILE A 144 -3.54 4.82 -14.01
C ILE A 144 -3.81 3.40 -14.53
N GLU A 145 -3.33 3.05 -15.72
CA GLU A 145 -3.56 1.73 -16.33
C GLU A 145 -2.66 0.63 -15.72
N GLY A 146 -1.61 1.03 -15.01
CA GLY A 146 -0.77 0.10 -14.26
C GLY A 146 0.72 0.18 -14.56
N VAL A 147 1.42 -0.93 -14.29
CA VAL A 147 2.87 -1.01 -14.38
C VAL A 147 3.27 -2.30 -15.10
N THR A 148 4.26 -2.21 -16.01
CA THR A 148 4.92 -3.39 -16.57
C THR A 148 6.37 -3.47 -16.07
N CYS A 149 6.87 -4.68 -15.90
CA CYS A 149 8.27 -4.91 -15.52
C CYS A 149 8.73 -6.32 -15.90
N THR A 150 10.04 -6.52 -15.87
CA THR A 150 10.65 -7.86 -15.97
C THR A 150 11.10 -8.30 -14.58
N VAL A 151 10.64 -9.48 -14.13
CA VAL A 151 11.10 -10.10 -12.88
C VAL A 151 11.97 -11.30 -13.22
N THR A 152 13.21 -11.32 -12.75
CA THR A 152 14.16 -12.39 -12.96
C THR A 152 14.43 -13.12 -11.64
N THR A 153 14.31 -14.44 -11.66
CA THR A 153 14.64 -15.33 -10.55
C THR A 153 15.76 -16.30 -10.99
N LYS A 154 16.14 -17.21 -10.11
CA LYS A 154 17.04 -18.32 -10.48
C LYS A 154 16.37 -19.36 -11.41
N ARG A 155 15.03 -19.38 -11.47
CA ARG A 155 14.27 -20.39 -12.21
C ARG A 155 13.82 -19.90 -13.58
N ASP A 156 13.36 -18.62 -13.66
CA ASP A 156 12.74 -18.09 -14.88
C ASP A 156 12.83 -16.56 -14.96
N VAL A 157 12.42 -16.03 -16.10
CA VAL A 157 12.21 -14.60 -16.37
C VAL A 157 10.72 -14.38 -16.66
N TYR A 158 10.12 -13.44 -15.97
CA TYR A 158 8.69 -13.13 -16.03
C TYR A 158 8.50 -11.73 -16.62
N GLU A 159 7.76 -11.63 -17.72
CA GLU A 159 7.22 -10.37 -18.21
C GLU A 159 5.90 -10.12 -17.50
N VAL A 160 5.90 -9.13 -16.61
CA VAL A 160 4.82 -8.89 -15.66
C VAL A 160 4.03 -7.65 -16.05
N SER A 161 2.70 -7.76 -16.10
CA SER A 161 1.78 -6.64 -16.22
C SER A 161 0.89 -6.57 -14.98
N ILE A 162 0.95 -5.45 -14.26
CA ILE A 162 0.24 -5.23 -12.99
C ILE A 162 -0.87 -4.22 -13.25
N PRO A 163 -2.15 -4.58 -13.12
CA PRO A 163 -3.29 -3.70 -13.41
C PRO A 163 -3.58 -2.75 -12.24
N SER A 164 -2.58 -2.04 -11.77
CA SER A 164 -2.68 -1.06 -10.67
C SER A 164 -1.56 -0.05 -10.78
N PRO A 165 -1.85 1.26 -10.59
CA PRO A 165 -0.86 2.31 -10.76
C PRO A 165 0.20 2.31 -9.66
N GLY A 166 1.37 2.90 -10.02
CA GLY A 166 2.47 3.17 -9.12
C GLY A 166 3.59 2.13 -9.16
N ALA A 167 4.81 2.63 -9.36
CA ALA A 167 6.02 1.79 -9.46
C ALA A 167 6.24 0.88 -8.26
N TYR A 168 5.72 1.22 -7.07
CA TYR A 168 5.83 0.39 -5.88
C TYR A 168 5.12 -0.97 -6.01
N MET A 169 4.22 -1.12 -6.96
CA MET A 169 3.49 -2.38 -7.22
C MET A 169 4.40 -3.53 -7.67
N ILE A 170 5.64 -3.21 -8.11
CA ILE A 170 6.63 -4.24 -8.43
C ILE A 170 7.00 -5.11 -7.21
N TYR A 171 7.02 -4.54 -6.00
CA TYR A 171 7.37 -5.29 -4.78
C TYR A 171 6.33 -6.36 -4.43
N PRO A 172 5.01 -6.03 -4.34
CA PRO A 172 3.99 -7.05 -4.19
C PRO A 172 4.05 -8.16 -5.25
N ALA A 173 4.26 -7.79 -6.52
CA ALA A 173 4.35 -8.76 -7.61
C ALA A 173 5.59 -9.67 -7.50
N ALA A 174 6.77 -9.10 -7.22
CA ALA A 174 8.01 -9.86 -7.02
C ALA A 174 7.92 -10.81 -5.81
N MET A 175 7.34 -10.34 -4.70
CA MET A 175 7.10 -11.18 -3.50
C MET A 175 6.11 -12.31 -3.79
N ALA A 176 5.05 -12.04 -4.56
CA ALA A 176 4.08 -13.06 -4.95
C ALA A 176 4.71 -14.12 -5.87
N ILE A 177 5.62 -13.72 -6.79
CA ILE A 177 6.38 -14.67 -7.62
C ILE A 177 7.31 -15.51 -6.74
N ALA A 178 8.07 -14.89 -5.82
CA ALA A 178 8.95 -15.62 -4.90
C ALA A 178 8.21 -16.73 -4.13
N ILE A 179 7.04 -16.39 -3.59
CA ILE A 179 6.18 -17.31 -2.84
C ILE A 179 5.56 -18.37 -3.76
N GLY A 180 5.10 -17.95 -4.94
CA GLY A 180 4.55 -18.86 -5.94
C GLY A 180 5.57 -19.92 -6.39
N GLU A 181 6.81 -19.51 -6.67
CA GLU A 181 7.90 -20.45 -6.98
C GLU A 181 8.20 -21.41 -5.83
N HIS A 182 8.25 -20.89 -4.58
CA HIS A 182 8.48 -21.71 -3.39
C HIS A 182 7.41 -22.77 -3.20
N LEU A 183 6.15 -22.43 -3.48
CA LEU A 183 4.99 -23.34 -3.37
C LEU A 183 4.72 -24.14 -4.67
N GLY A 184 5.60 -24.03 -5.67
CA GLY A 184 5.56 -24.83 -6.87
C GLY A 184 4.51 -24.43 -7.92
N LEU A 185 4.02 -23.19 -7.89
CA LEU A 185 3.15 -22.67 -8.95
C LEU A 185 3.93 -22.59 -10.28
N THR A 186 3.21 -22.74 -11.37
CA THR A 186 3.76 -22.52 -12.71
C THR A 186 3.85 -21.03 -13.03
N LYS A 187 4.71 -20.67 -13.97
CA LYS A 187 4.82 -19.31 -14.50
C LYS A 187 3.46 -18.75 -14.97
N ALA A 188 2.69 -19.57 -15.68
CA ALA A 188 1.38 -19.16 -16.17
C ALA A 188 0.40 -18.83 -15.04
N GLU A 189 0.36 -19.62 -13.97
CA GLU A 189 -0.49 -19.37 -12.81
C GLU A 189 -0.06 -18.09 -12.10
N MET A 190 1.23 -17.85 -11.88
CA MET A 190 1.71 -16.65 -11.22
C MET A 190 1.37 -15.39 -12.03
N LEU A 191 1.61 -15.39 -13.33
CA LEU A 191 1.27 -14.26 -14.21
C LEU A 191 -0.25 -14.03 -14.28
N ALA A 192 -1.05 -15.10 -14.35
CA ALA A 192 -2.51 -15.00 -14.33
C ALA A 192 -3.02 -14.40 -13.00
N GLY A 193 -2.43 -14.80 -11.87
CA GLY A 193 -2.77 -14.26 -10.57
C GLY A 193 -2.45 -12.77 -10.43
N ILE A 194 -1.29 -12.34 -10.93
CA ILE A 194 -0.91 -10.92 -10.94
C ILE A 194 -1.88 -10.11 -11.82
N ALA A 195 -2.21 -10.60 -13.02
CA ALA A 195 -3.16 -9.95 -13.91
C ALA A 195 -4.59 -9.92 -13.35
N ALA A 196 -4.95 -10.87 -12.49
CA ALA A 196 -6.24 -10.93 -11.81
C ALA A 196 -6.30 -10.03 -10.56
N TYR A 197 -5.17 -9.46 -10.11
CA TYR A 197 -5.15 -8.55 -8.96
C TYR A 197 -6.13 -7.40 -9.17
N ARG A 198 -6.85 -7.06 -8.10
CA ARG A 198 -7.70 -5.85 -8.03
C ARG A 198 -7.45 -5.16 -6.69
N PRO A 199 -7.32 -3.83 -6.68
CA PRO A 199 -7.32 -3.06 -5.45
C PRO A 199 -8.57 -3.35 -4.62
N VAL A 200 -8.41 -3.40 -3.30
CA VAL A 200 -9.53 -3.62 -2.38
C VAL A 200 -9.70 -2.43 -1.45
N GLY A 201 -10.97 -2.11 -1.17
CA GLY A 201 -11.32 -0.95 -0.37
C GLY A 201 -10.78 0.35 -0.98
N SER A 202 -10.58 1.35 -0.15
CA SER A 202 -10.08 2.67 -0.52
C SER A 202 -8.53 2.69 -0.58
N ARG A 203 -7.93 1.83 -1.44
CA ARG A 203 -6.47 1.71 -1.66
C ARG A 203 -6.16 1.79 -3.14
N MET A 204 -5.91 2.99 -3.65
CA MET A 204 -5.71 3.27 -5.07
C MET A 204 -6.85 2.70 -5.93
N HIS A 205 -8.07 2.75 -5.41
CA HIS A 205 -9.26 2.31 -6.14
C HIS A 205 -9.69 3.39 -7.12
N LEU A 206 -9.79 3.03 -8.40
CA LEU A 206 -10.16 3.96 -9.47
C LEU A 206 -11.65 3.89 -9.73
N VAL A 207 -12.34 5.00 -9.52
CA VAL A 207 -13.75 5.19 -9.87
C VAL A 207 -13.85 6.08 -11.11
N ARG A 208 -14.35 5.52 -12.20
CA ARG A 208 -14.58 6.27 -13.44
C ARG A 208 -15.97 6.88 -13.39
N CYS A 209 -16.04 8.20 -13.49
CA CYS A 209 -17.28 8.97 -13.50
C CYS A 209 -17.61 9.50 -14.91
N SER A 210 -18.79 10.08 -15.08
CA SER A 210 -19.20 10.75 -16.32
C SER A 210 -18.28 11.95 -16.66
N ASN A 211 -18.32 12.41 -17.91
CA ASN A 211 -17.61 13.60 -18.39
C ASN A 211 -16.08 13.55 -18.19
N ASP A 212 -15.48 12.39 -18.45
CA ASP A 212 -14.02 12.18 -18.33
C ASP A 212 -13.47 12.56 -16.95
N ARG A 213 -14.20 12.23 -15.90
CA ARG A 213 -13.78 12.42 -14.50
C ARG A 213 -13.36 11.09 -13.90
N ILE A 214 -12.31 11.11 -13.09
CA ILE A 214 -11.91 9.95 -12.30
C ILE A 214 -11.67 10.34 -10.83
N ILE A 215 -11.97 9.40 -9.93
CA ILE A 215 -11.61 9.48 -8.53
C ILE A 215 -10.57 8.40 -8.25
N ILE A 216 -9.45 8.80 -7.69
CA ILE A 216 -8.43 7.91 -7.13
C ILE A 216 -8.72 7.86 -5.63
N ASP A 217 -9.49 6.85 -5.24
CA ASP A 217 -9.82 6.61 -3.83
C ASP A 217 -8.67 5.87 -3.14
N ASP A 218 -7.90 6.61 -2.35
CA ASP A 218 -6.81 6.10 -1.52
C ASP A 218 -6.94 6.59 -0.06
N CYS A 219 -8.20 6.68 0.42
CA CYS A 219 -8.52 7.26 1.72
C CYS A 219 -8.61 6.25 2.88
N TYR A 220 -8.13 5.02 2.70
CA TYR A 220 -8.09 4.06 3.79
C TYR A 220 -7.12 4.48 4.90
N ASN A 221 -5.91 4.93 4.55
CA ASN A 221 -4.92 5.45 5.50
C ASN A 221 -3.91 6.34 4.78
N ALA A 222 -3.19 7.17 5.54
CA ALA A 222 -2.16 8.04 5.02
C ALA A 222 -0.91 8.03 5.90
N ASN A 223 0.24 7.97 5.23
CA ASN A 223 1.56 8.25 5.77
C ASN A 223 2.37 9.02 4.71
N PRO A 224 3.51 9.63 5.05
CA PRO A 224 4.25 10.50 4.13
C PRO A 224 4.64 9.81 2.80
N GLN A 225 5.15 8.59 2.87
CA GLN A 225 5.58 7.85 1.68
C GLN A 225 4.41 7.51 0.77
N ALA A 226 3.32 6.96 1.33
CA ALA A 226 2.14 6.60 0.56
C ALA A 226 1.42 7.83 -0.02
N MET A 227 1.41 8.96 0.67
CA MET A 227 0.82 10.20 0.17
C MET A 227 1.66 10.78 -0.97
N ALA A 228 2.97 10.78 -0.83
CA ALA A 228 3.87 11.23 -1.90
C ALA A 228 3.74 10.39 -3.18
N GLU A 229 3.65 9.06 -3.06
CA GLU A 229 3.43 8.19 -4.22
C GLU A 229 2.06 8.42 -4.88
N ALA A 230 1.01 8.60 -4.09
CA ALA A 230 -0.33 8.90 -4.62
C ALA A 230 -0.37 10.25 -5.36
N LEU A 231 0.32 11.27 -4.86
CA LEU A 231 0.46 12.56 -5.56
C LEU A 231 1.21 12.43 -6.89
N ARG A 232 2.28 11.61 -6.96
CA ARG A 232 3.01 11.35 -8.21
C ARG A 232 2.13 10.63 -9.22
N ILE A 233 1.33 9.63 -8.78
CA ILE A 233 0.39 8.93 -9.64
C ILE A 233 -0.67 9.89 -10.19
N LEU A 234 -1.24 10.76 -9.36
CA LEU A 234 -2.17 11.80 -9.83
C LEU A 234 -1.52 12.70 -10.88
N ALA A 235 -0.28 13.12 -10.64
CA ALA A 235 0.46 14.01 -11.56
C ALA A 235 0.74 13.36 -12.93
N GLN A 236 0.82 12.02 -12.99
CA GLN A 236 1.04 11.25 -14.23
C GLN A 236 -0.25 11.00 -15.02
N THR A 237 -1.43 11.37 -14.50
CA THR A 237 -2.67 11.22 -15.25
C THR A 237 -2.71 12.19 -16.44
N GLU A 238 -3.31 11.75 -17.54
CA GLU A 238 -3.47 12.59 -18.75
C GLU A 238 -4.62 13.62 -18.64
N HIS A 239 -5.34 13.63 -17.52
CA HIS A 239 -6.45 14.54 -17.29
C HIS A 239 -5.96 16.00 -17.24
N PRO A 240 -6.66 16.91 -17.93
CA PRO A 240 -6.27 18.32 -17.97
C PRO A 240 -6.38 19.04 -16.61
N ARG A 241 -7.18 18.48 -15.70
CA ARG A 241 -7.32 18.99 -14.33
C ARG A 241 -6.97 17.90 -13.34
N ARG A 242 -6.00 18.18 -12.48
CA ARG A 242 -5.49 17.28 -11.44
C ARG A 242 -5.71 17.92 -10.08
N MET A 243 -6.55 17.28 -9.27
CA MET A 243 -6.97 17.78 -7.98
C MET A 243 -6.55 16.82 -6.88
N ALA A 244 -5.96 17.32 -5.79
CA ALA A 244 -5.67 16.53 -4.60
C ALA A 244 -6.51 17.00 -3.42
N VAL A 245 -7.21 16.07 -2.77
CA VAL A 245 -7.93 16.28 -1.50
C VAL A 245 -7.18 15.49 -0.44
N LEU A 246 -6.44 16.21 0.40
CA LEU A 246 -5.49 15.65 1.36
C LEU A 246 -5.94 15.94 2.79
N GLY A 247 -5.99 14.91 3.61
CA GLY A 247 -6.30 15.05 5.03
C GLY A 247 -5.10 14.77 5.93
N ASP A 248 -5.34 14.87 7.23
CA ASP A 248 -4.31 14.65 8.24
C ASP A 248 -3.68 13.25 8.14
N MET A 249 -2.37 13.20 8.30
CA MET A 249 -1.61 11.98 8.56
C MET A 249 -1.46 11.80 10.08
N GLY A 250 -1.87 10.62 10.59
CA GLY A 250 -1.81 10.28 12.01
C GLY A 250 -0.50 9.62 12.43
N GLU A 251 -0.25 9.56 13.73
CA GLU A 251 0.78 8.74 14.39
C GLU A 251 2.22 9.02 13.94
N LEU A 252 2.52 10.29 13.60
CA LEU A 252 3.84 10.73 13.15
C LEU A 252 4.66 11.42 14.25
N GLY A 253 4.05 11.66 15.44
CA GLY A 253 4.73 12.34 16.54
C GLY A 253 5.31 13.69 16.09
N ASP A 254 6.59 13.92 16.40
CA ASP A 254 7.32 15.16 16.10
C ASP A 254 7.50 15.40 14.57
N LEU A 255 7.34 14.38 13.75
CA LEU A 255 7.45 14.49 12.29
C LEU A 255 6.18 15.09 11.65
N THR A 256 5.11 15.26 12.39
CA THR A 256 3.78 15.60 11.87
C THR A 256 3.81 16.87 11.01
N GLU A 257 4.34 17.98 11.53
CA GLU A 257 4.33 19.26 10.83
C GLU A 257 5.17 19.21 9.54
N GLN A 258 6.40 18.70 9.64
CA GLN A 258 7.29 18.62 8.50
C GLN A 258 6.74 17.70 7.40
N ALA A 259 6.19 16.56 7.77
CA ALA A 259 5.60 15.63 6.80
C ALA A 259 4.43 16.26 6.01
N HIS A 260 3.59 17.06 6.65
CA HIS A 260 2.51 17.76 5.95
C HIS A 260 3.06 18.90 5.07
N ARG A 261 4.06 19.67 5.53
CA ARG A 261 4.75 20.69 4.69
C ARG A 261 5.38 20.08 3.44
N ASP A 262 6.02 18.92 3.58
CA ASP A 262 6.64 18.21 2.47
C ASP A 262 5.60 17.84 1.40
N MET A 263 4.38 17.44 1.80
CA MET A 263 3.29 17.12 0.87
C MET A 263 2.79 18.37 0.13
N GLY A 264 2.69 19.52 0.79
CA GLY A 264 2.36 20.79 0.14
C GLY A 264 3.42 21.20 -0.89
N THR A 265 4.70 21.14 -0.50
CA THR A 265 5.83 21.41 -1.39
C THR A 265 5.82 20.46 -2.60
N LEU A 266 5.57 19.17 -2.37
CA LEU A 266 5.50 18.17 -3.44
C LEU A 266 4.33 18.45 -4.39
N ALA A 267 3.14 18.69 -3.87
CA ALA A 267 1.95 18.97 -4.68
C ALA A 267 2.17 20.18 -5.61
N ARG A 268 2.76 21.24 -5.07
CA ARG A 268 3.15 22.44 -5.84
C ARG A 268 4.21 22.11 -6.91
N THR A 269 5.24 21.34 -6.57
CA THR A 269 6.31 20.94 -7.50
C THR A 269 5.77 20.09 -8.65
N LEU A 270 4.76 19.25 -8.37
CA LEU A 270 4.09 18.42 -9.37
C LEU A 270 3.13 19.22 -10.26
N GLY A 271 2.88 20.49 -9.96
CA GLY A 271 2.01 21.37 -10.76
C GLY A 271 0.55 20.93 -10.75
N LEU A 272 0.01 20.49 -9.59
CA LEU A 272 -1.39 20.15 -9.47
C LEU A 272 -2.25 21.40 -9.60
N ASN A 273 -3.41 21.29 -10.26
CA ASN A 273 -4.28 22.43 -10.54
C ASN A 273 -5.05 22.92 -9.29
N THR A 274 -5.37 21.97 -8.40
CA THR A 274 -6.12 22.25 -7.17
C THR A 274 -5.65 21.35 -6.05
N VAL A 275 -5.34 21.93 -4.92
CA VAL A 275 -5.02 21.20 -3.68
C VAL A 275 -5.99 21.66 -2.60
N VAL A 276 -6.69 20.72 -1.98
CA VAL A 276 -7.58 20.96 -0.85
C VAL A 276 -7.05 20.19 0.35
N ALA A 277 -6.60 20.92 1.36
CA ALA A 277 -6.09 20.37 2.61
C ALA A 277 -7.20 20.43 3.67
N ILE A 278 -7.45 19.34 4.39
CA ILE A 278 -8.54 19.23 5.37
C ILE A 278 -8.00 18.70 6.69
N GLY A 279 -8.30 19.40 7.76
CA GLY A 279 -7.92 19.03 9.12
C GLY A 279 -6.85 19.95 9.72
N PRO A 280 -6.69 19.91 11.06
CA PRO A 280 -5.81 20.83 11.76
C PRO A 280 -4.33 20.66 11.42
N LYS A 281 -3.87 19.43 11.20
CA LYS A 281 -2.46 19.12 10.84
C LYS A 281 -2.17 19.48 9.38
N SER A 282 -3.17 19.29 8.51
CA SER A 282 -3.08 19.57 7.07
C SER A 282 -2.99 21.07 6.75
N LYS A 283 -3.15 21.95 7.73
CA LYS A 283 -2.86 23.38 7.58
C LYS A 283 -1.42 23.63 7.12
N ALA A 284 -0.49 22.80 7.55
CA ALA A 284 0.92 22.88 7.13
C ALA A 284 1.11 22.60 5.62
N ILE A 285 0.19 21.88 4.96
CA ILE A 285 0.17 21.70 3.50
C ILE A 285 -0.05 23.07 2.83
N GLN A 286 -1.09 23.79 3.27
CA GLN A 286 -1.43 25.11 2.73
C GLN A 286 -0.35 26.16 3.02
N GLU A 287 0.32 26.08 4.16
CA GLU A 287 1.43 26.98 4.48
C GLU A 287 2.66 26.78 3.58
N ALA A 288 2.86 25.55 3.06
CA ALA A 288 3.94 25.22 2.12
C ALA A 288 3.51 25.42 0.65
N ASP A 289 2.21 25.36 0.35
CA ASP A 289 1.60 25.65 -0.93
C ASP A 289 0.53 26.74 -0.77
N PRO A 290 0.88 28.03 -0.93
CA PRO A 290 -0.06 29.13 -0.69
C PRO A 290 -1.27 29.15 -1.62
N ASP A 291 -1.23 28.43 -2.75
CA ASP A 291 -2.36 28.30 -3.67
C ASP A 291 -3.34 27.20 -3.25
N ALA A 292 -2.95 26.35 -2.26
CA ALA A 292 -3.82 25.33 -1.71
C ALA A 292 -4.93 25.95 -0.83
N LEU A 293 -6.13 25.37 -0.93
CA LEU A 293 -7.24 25.69 -0.06
C LEU A 293 -7.14 24.87 1.23
N TRP A 294 -7.38 25.48 2.37
CA TRP A 294 -7.43 24.77 3.63
C TRP A 294 -8.79 24.92 4.31
N PHE A 295 -9.29 23.81 4.87
CA PHE A 295 -10.53 23.77 5.63
C PHE A 295 -10.35 22.96 6.91
N PRO A 296 -10.97 23.35 8.03
CA PRO A 296 -10.88 22.60 9.28
C PRO A 296 -11.65 21.26 9.23
N THR A 297 -12.70 21.16 8.42
CA THR A 297 -13.59 19.99 8.35
C THR A 297 -13.96 19.62 6.91
N VAL A 298 -14.37 18.36 6.72
CA VAL A 298 -14.89 17.85 5.43
C VAL A 298 -16.13 18.67 5.00
N THR A 299 -17.05 18.94 5.92
CA THR A 299 -18.29 19.67 5.62
C THR A 299 -18.02 21.04 5.01
N GLU A 300 -17.02 21.76 5.53
CA GLU A 300 -16.66 23.10 5.03
C GLU A 300 -15.92 23.02 3.67
N ALA A 301 -15.19 21.94 3.43
CA ALA A 301 -14.44 21.73 2.19
C ALA A 301 -15.34 21.28 1.01
N LEU A 302 -16.43 20.54 1.26
CA LEU A 302 -17.26 19.92 0.22
C LEU A 302 -17.74 20.89 -0.88
N PRO A 303 -18.19 22.13 -0.60
CA PRO A 303 -18.59 23.06 -1.67
C PRO A 303 -17.45 23.39 -2.63
N ALA A 304 -16.23 23.61 -2.12
CA ALA A 304 -15.05 23.89 -2.93
C ALA A 304 -14.61 22.68 -3.74
N ILE A 305 -14.66 21.49 -3.13
CA ILE A 305 -14.34 20.21 -3.80
C ILE A 305 -15.28 19.97 -4.97
N ARG A 306 -16.60 20.09 -4.76
CA ARG A 306 -17.61 19.93 -5.82
C ARG A 306 -17.43 20.95 -6.96
N ALA A 307 -17.18 22.20 -6.62
CA ALA A 307 -16.94 23.25 -7.61
C ALA A 307 -15.71 23.00 -8.50
N ALA A 308 -14.67 22.36 -7.94
CA ALA A 308 -13.45 22.02 -8.66
C ALA A 308 -13.54 20.70 -9.44
N PHE A 309 -14.44 19.76 -9.05
CA PHE A 309 -14.59 18.45 -9.71
C PHE A 309 -15.42 18.53 -10.98
N THR A 310 -14.92 19.24 -11.97
CA THR A 310 -15.56 19.48 -13.27
C THR A 310 -15.11 18.46 -14.32
N ALA A 311 -15.66 18.52 -15.54
CA ALA A 311 -15.30 17.65 -16.65
C ALA A 311 -13.77 17.61 -16.88
N GLY A 312 -13.22 16.43 -17.14
CA GLY A 312 -11.80 16.21 -17.34
C GLY A 312 -10.96 16.32 -16.06
N THR A 313 -11.52 16.11 -14.88
CA THR A 313 -10.79 16.17 -13.60
C THR A 313 -10.43 14.76 -13.11
N ALA A 314 -9.14 14.56 -12.83
CA ALA A 314 -8.68 13.47 -11.97
C ALA A 314 -8.54 13.99 -10.54
N VAL A 315 -9.21 13.37 -9.57
CA VAL A 315 -9.11 13.72 -8.15
C VAL A 315 -8.53 12.58 -7.34
N LEU A 316 -7.49 12.87 -6.56
CA LEU A 316 -6.98 11.99 -5.50
C LEU A 316 -7.65 12.36 -4.18
N VAL A 317 -8.20 11.38 -3.47
CA VAL A 317 -8.74 11.54 -2.11
C VAL A 317 -7.93 10.68 -1.16
N LYS A 318 -7.19 11.32 -0.21
CA LYS A 318 -6.28 10.59 0.69
C LYS A 318 -6.18 11.23 2.07
N ALA A 319 -6.40 10.41 3.10
CA ALA A 319 -6.27 10.80 4.51
C ALA A 319 -6.05 9.59 5.41
N SER A 320 -5.71 9.83 6.68
CA SER A 320 -5.78 8.79 7.71
C SER A 320 -7.22 8.32 7.92
N HIS A 321 -7.36 7.05 8.30
CA HIS A 321 -8.66 6.38 8.44
C HIS A 321 -9.67 7.15 9.32
N ALA A 322 -9.20 7.74 10.40
CA ALA A 322 -10.02 8.53 11.33
C ALA A 322 -10.67 9.79 10.71
N MET A 323 -10.22 10.21 9.53
CA MET A 323 -10.76 11.39 8.84
C MET A 323 -12.05 11.09 8.04
N HIS A 324 -12.42 9.81 7.86
CA HIS A 324 -13.64 9.38 7.17
C HIS A 324 -13.81 9.93 5.74
N PHE A 325 -12.71 10.07 4.98
CA PHE A 325 -12.76 10.64 3.62
C PHE A 325 -13.53 9.78 2.60
N THR A 326 -13.94 8.58 2.95
CA THR A 326 -14.90 7.79 2.16
C THR A 326 -16.20 8.53 1.87
N ASP A 327 -16.58 9.48 2.73
CA ASP A 327 -17.79 10.27 2.52
C ASP A 327 -17.61 11.30 1.39
N ILE A 328 -16.38 11.83 1.20
CA ILE A 328 -16.03 12.68 0.05
C ILE A 328 -16.13 11.87 -1.25
N VAL A 329 -15.59 10.64 -1.24
CA VAL A 329 -15.64 9.76 -2.42
C VAL A 329 -17.07 9.49 -2.85
N LYS A 330 -17.93 9.06 -1.92
CA LYS A 330 -19.36 8.81 -2.18
C LYS A 330 -20.08 10.05 -2.73
N GLU A 331 -19.77 11.20 -2.19
CA GLU A 331 -20.35 12.47 -2.60
C GLU A 331 -19.96 12.82 -4.04
N LEU A 332 -18.70 12.59 -4.41
CA LEU A 332 -18.21 12.84 -5.77
C LEU A 332 -18.71 11.80 -6.78
N GLU A 333 -18.91 10.54 -6.36
CA GLU A 333 -19.52 9.49 -7.19
C GLU A 333 -20.96 9.84 -7.59
N THR A 334 -21.71 10.48 -6.71
CA THR A 334 -23.11 10.85 -6.93
C THR A 334 -23.28 12.23 -7.60
N ALA A 335 -22.20 13.00 -7.70
CA ALA A 335 -22.24 14.30 -8.38
C ALA A 335 -22.34 14.10 -9.90
N GLU A 336 -23.50 14.41 -10.48
CA GLU A 336 -23.78 14.42 -11.93
C GLU A 336 -23.06 15.58 -12.65
#